data_fec9b0657acc4c6ed5fc298859a4a0ae
#
_entry.id   fec9b0657acc4c6ed5fc298859a4a0ae
#
_cell.length_a   1.000
_cell.length_b   1.000
_cell.length_c   1.000
_cell.angle_alpha   90.00
_cell.angle_beta   90.00
_cell.angle_gamma   90.00
#
_symmetry.space_group_name_H-M   'P 1'
#
loop_
_entity.id
_entity.type
_entity.pdbx_description
1 polymer ?
#
loop_
_entity_poly.entity_id
_entity_poly.type
_entity_poly.pdbx_seq_one_letter_code
_entity_poly.pdbx_strand_id
1 'polypeptide(L)'
;MRPNRGWLLVTLWLLTSLGDPVVRIAESDAGSQGWKLYTNARFGFSVRYPTDWRLGDPMPDGIGIALYPTAEGSQVALSGFMNLVQGTSQDGRQTLQEFATAHRRIITELYDKKHQVIAWQENQDTTLAGHPAKRLAFTYQNDRGQTMQEIHIFSLGRNEGRGVRIKVPAAAHKAFMPVTDQVLGTFDPGRDQNAVSPFVPKEKSDR
;
A
#
# COMPACT_ATOMS: atom_id res chain seq x y z
N MET A 1 36.93 14.59 7.32
CA MET A 1 35.64 14.64 6.64
C MET A 1 34.75 13.52 7.21
N ARG A 2 33.74 13.86 7.97
CA ARG A 2 32.82 12.89 8.57
C ARG A 2 31.63 12.72 7.63
N PRO A 3 31.19 11.49 7.29
CA PRO A 3 30.00 11.29 6.47
C PRO A 3 28.77 11.66 7.29
N ASN A 4 27.98 12.55 6.73
CA ASN A 4 26.70 13.02 7.26
C ASN A 4 25.72 11.82 7.25
N ARG A 5 25.43 11.25 8.40
CA ARG A 5 24.41 10.20 8.56
C ARG A 5 23.03 10.85 8.52
N GLY A 6 22.55 11.11 7.32
CA GLY A 6 21.16 11.42 7.10
C GLY A 6 20.31 10.21 7.52
N TRP A 7 19.64 10.31 8.65
CA TRP A 7 18.69 9.31 9.12
C TRP A 7 17.51 9.25 8.17
N LEU A 8 17.46 8.17 7.41
CA LEU A 8 16.27 7.78 6.66
C LEU A 8 15.17 7.41 7.67
N LEU A 9 14.33 8.36 8.01
CA LEU A 9 13.03 8.10 8.62
C LEU A 9 12.11 7.51 7.54
N VAL A 10 12.38 6.26 7.18
CA VAL A 10 11.38 5.41 6.55
C VAL A 10 10.43 5.06 7.67
N THR A 11 9.23 5.60 7.63
CA THR A 11 8.18 5.39 8.61
C THR A 11 7.87 3.91 8.69
N LEU A 12 8.59 3.23 9.57
CA LEU A 12 8.30 1.88 10.00
C LEU A 12 6.96 1.95 10.75
N TRP A 13 6.01 1.17 10.29
CA TRP A 13 4.72 0.98 10.92
C TRP A 13 4.88 0.35 12.29
N LEU A 14 5.09 1.15 13.32
CA LEU A 14 5.01 0.76 14.72
C LEU A 14 3.90 1.54 15.39
N LEU A 15 2.95 0.78 15.91
CA LEU A 15 1.83 1.10 16.77
C LEU A 15 2.14 2.21 17.78
N THR A 16 1.39 3.32 17.71
CA THR A 16 0.95 4.04 18.90
C THR A 16 -0.47 4.56 18.63
N SER A 17 -1.40 4.01 19.34
CA SER A 17 -2.79 4.42 19.40
C SER A 17 -2.93 5.75 20.13
N LEU A 18 -3.61 6.74 19.53
CA LEU A 18 -4.43 7.75 20.22
C LEU A 18 -5.19 8.59 19.18
N GLY A 19 -6.50 8.44 19.17
CA GLY A 19 -7.43 9.31 18.45
C GLY A 19 -8.11 8.63 17.27
N ASP A 20 -9.35 8.19 17.49
CA ASP A 20 -10.21 7.59 16.45
C ASP A 20 -10.45 8.56 15.29
N PRO A 21 -9.93 8.32 14.07
CA PRO A 21 -10.47 8.97 12.90
C PRO A 21 -11.84 8.34 12.62
N VAL A 22 -12.87 9.12 12.62
CA VAL A 22 -14.22 8.70 12.20
C VAL A 22 -14.14 8.24 10.75
N VAL A 23 -13.98 6.94 10.56
CA VAL A 23 -14.10 6.30 9.24
C VAL A 23 -15.57 6.30 8.89
N ARG A 24 -15.99 7.23 8.04
CA ARG A 24 -17.32 7.16 7.43
C ARG A 24 -17.27 6.07 6.36
N ILE A 25 -17.76 4.89 6.70
CA ILE A 25 -18.10 3.87 5.74
C ILE A 25 -19.38 4.35 5.05
N ALA A 26 -19.24 4.96 3.89
CA ALA A 26 -20.39 5.22 3.04
C ALA A 26 -20.77 3.89 2.36
N GLU A 27 -21.66 3.12 2.97
CA GLU A 27 -22.37 2.05 2.27
C GLU A 27 -23.34 2.70 1.29
N SER A 28 -22.88 2.93 0.08
CA SER A 28 -23.77 3.27 -1.02
C SER A 28 -24.11 1.98 -1.77
N ASP A 29 -25.25 1.38 -1.42
CA ASP A 29 -25.92 0.39 -2.24
C ASP A 29 -26.43 1.08 -3.51
N ALA A 30 -25.65 1.03 -4.57
CA ALA A 30 -26.09 1.40 -5.90
C ALA A 30 -25.60 0.37 -6.93
N GLY A 31 -26.38 -0.67 -7.13
CA GLY A 31 -26.55 -1.27 -8.47
C GLY A 31 -25.49 -2.23 -8.99
N SER A 32 -24.74 -2.96 -8.14
CA SER A 32 -24.05 -4.15 -8.63
C SER A 32 -24.16 -5.27 -7.57
N GLN A 33 -25.04 -6.22 -7.81
CA GLN A 33 -25.10 -7.43 -6.98
C GLN A 33 -23.69 -8.04 -6.91
N GLY A 34 -23.13 -8.09 -5.68
CA GLY A 34 -21.86 -8.75 -5.42
C GLY A 34 -20.66 -7.88 -5.13
N TRP A 35 -20.75 -6.53 -5.15
CA TRP A 35 -19.62 -5.63 -4.89
C TRP A 35 -19.95 -4.56 -3.85
N LYS A 36 -18.99 -4.24 -2.96
CA LYS A 36 -19.02 -3.14 -2.00
C LYS A 36 -18.01 -2.07 -2.39
N LEU A 37 -18.22 -0.82 -1.95
CA LEU A 37 -17.30 0.30 -2.15
C LEU A 37 -16.61 0.64 -0.82
N TYR A 38 -15.29 0.77 -0.87
CA TYR A 38 -14.49 1.41 0.18
C TYR A 38 -13.96 2.75 -0.32
N THR A 39 -14.02 3.78 0.51
CA THR A 39 -13.42 5.09 0.25
C THR A 39 -12.51 5.49 1.41
N ASN A 40 -11.27 5.83 1.10
CA ASN A 40 -10.31 6.33 2.08
C ASN A 40 -10.46 7.84 2.27
N ALA A 41 -10.86 8.28 3.45
CA ALA A 41 -11.12 9.68 3.72
C ALA A 41 -9.84 10.55 3.72
N ARG A 42 -8.69 9.97 4.09
CA ARG A 42 -7.43 10.72 4.20
C ARG A 42 -6.80 11.02 2.85
N PHE A 43 -6.69 10.02 2.00
CA PHE A 43 -6.04 10.11 0.70
C PHE A 43 -7.02 10.19 -0.48
N GLY A 44 -8.32 10.06 -0.22
CA GLY A 44 -9.39 10.21 -1.21
C GLY A 44 -9.51 9.05 -2.20
N PHE A 45 -8.69 8.02 -2.12
CA PHE A 45 -8.81 6.87 -3.02
C PHE A 45 -10.03 6.00 -2.69
N SER A 46 -10.54 5.30 -3.70
CA SER A 46 -11.61 4.33 -3.51
C SER A 46 -11.37 3.04 -4.29
N VAL A 47 -12.06 1.98 -3.88
CA VAL A 47 -11.98 0.67 -4.52
C VAL A 47 -13.28 -0.11 -4.30
N ARG A 48 -13.73 -0.84 -5.32
CA ARG A 48 -14.80 -1.83 -5.17
C ARG A 48 -14.20 -3.20 -4.89
N TYR A 49 -14.85 -3.98 -4.04
CA TYR A 49 -14.43 -5.32 -3.68
C TYR A 49 -15.63 -6.26 -3.54
N PRO A 50 -15.46 -7.58 -3.74
CA PRO A 50 -16.54 -8.56 -3.63
C PRO A 50 -17.19 -8.55 -2.25
N THR A 51 -18.51 -8.77 -2.18
CA THR A 51 -19.29 -8.75 -0.93
C THR A 51 -18.92 -9.87 0.04
N ASP A 52 -18.38 -10.97 -0.47
CA ASP A 52 -17.87 -12.09 0.31
C ASP A 52 -16.47 -11.86 0.91
N TRP A 53 -15.79 -10.77 0.49
CA TRP A 53 -14.54 -10.38 1.12
C TRP A 53 -14.81 -9.61 2.41
N ARG A 54 -14.04 -9.92 3.44
CA ARG A 54 -14.11 -9.21 4.71
C ARG A 54 -13.25 -7.94 4.66
N LEU A 55 -13.84 -6.82 5.04
CA LEU A 55 -13.10 -5.59 5.31
C LEU A 55 -12.38 -5.73 6.65
N GLY A 56 -11.11 -5.41 6.68
CA GLY A 56 -10.32 -5.37 7.91
C GLY A 56 -10.47 -4.06 8.65
N ASP A 57 -9.77 -3.94 9.77
CA ASP A 57 -9.68 -2.68 10.48
C ASP A 57 -8.91 -1.64 9.68
N PRO A 58 -9.25 -0.35 9.79
CA PRO A 58 -8.46 0.72 9.19
C PRO A 58 -6.99 0.63 9.64
N MET A 59 -6.10 0.82 8.70
CA MET A 59 -4.68 0.91 9.02
C MET A 59 -4.42 2.14 9.91
N PRO A 60 -3.37 2.11 10.76
CA PRO A 60 -3.00 3.25 11.60
C PRO A 60 -3.00 4.56 10.82
N ASP A 61 -3.42 5.65 11.46
CA ASP A 61 -3.52 6.98 10.86
C ASP A 61 -4.47 7.07 9.64
N GLY A 62 -5.35 6.08 9.43
CA GLY A 62 -6.32 6.08 8.34
C GLY A 62 -5.68 6.02 6.95
N ILE A 63 -4.45 5.53 6.83
CA ILE A 63 -3.71 5.55 5.56
C ILE A 63 -4.17 4.48 4.58
N GLY A 64 -4.92 3.47 5.04
CA GLY A 64 -5.36 2.39 4.16
C GLY A 64 -6.29 1.40 4.82
N ILE A 65 -6.51 0.31 4.09
CA ILE A 65 -7.39 -0.79 4.47
C ILE A 65 -6.82 -2.13 3.99
N ALA A 66 -7.12 -3.18 4.72
CA ALA A 66 -6.89 -4.55 4.29
C ALA A 66 -8.21 -5.22 3.93
N LEU A 67 -8.26 -5.89 2.79
CA LEU A 67 -9.35 -6.73 2.33
C LEU A 67 -8.91 -8.18 2.48
N TYR A 68 -9.76 -9.00 3.06
CA TYR A 68 -9.51 -10.42 3.29
C TYR A 68 -10.45 -11.25 2.44
N PRO A 69 -9.95 -11.81 1.34
CA PRO A 69 -10.68 -12.78 0.53
C PRO A 69 -11.05 -14.02 1.33
N THR A 70 -12.00 -14.81 0.81
CA THR A 70 -12.39 -16.10 1.40
C THR A 70 -11.27 -17.14 1.36
N ALA A 71 -10.32 -17.00 0.42
CA ALA A 71 -9.14 -17.87 0.36
C ALA A 71 -8.23 -17.64 1.57
N GLU A 72 -8.06 -18.67 2.39
CA GLU A 72 -7.27 -18.61 3.62
C GLU A 72 -5.84 -18.11 3.37
N GLY A 73 -5.37 -17.21 4.22
CA GLY A 73 -4.03 -16.62 4.13
C GLY A 73 -3.88 -15.55 3.05
N SER A 74 -4.93 -15.23 2.30
CA SER A 74 -4.91 -14.20 1.27
C SER A 74 -5.29 -12.83 1.83
N GLN A 75 -4.67 -11.77 1.28
CA GLN A 75 -4.92 -10.39 1.66
C GLN A 75 -4.64 -9.46 0.47
N VAL A 76 -5.49 -8.45 0.31
CA VAL A 76 -5.22 -7.29 -0.56
C VAL A 76 -5.25 -6.04 0.33
N ALA A 77 -4.15 -5.33 0.42
CA ALA A 77 -4.05 -4.11 1.21
C ALA A 77 -3.83 -2.91 0.29
N LEU A 78 -4.60 -1.85 0.51
CA LEU A 78 -4.53 -0.60 -0.25
C LEU A 78 -4.17 0.53 0.70
N SER A 79 -3.24 1.39 0.30
CA SER A 79 -2.77 2.49 1.14
C SER A 79 -2.41 3.73 0.32
N GLY A 80 -2.55 4.89 0.95
CA GLY A 80 -1.90 6.12 0.54
C GLY A 80 -0.72 6.41 1.47
N PHE A 81 0.27 7.12 0.99
CA PHE A 81 1.43 7.55 1.77
C PHE A 81 1.97 8.88 1.27
N MET A 82 2.74 9.56 2.10
CA MET A 82 3.36 10.83 1.73
C MET A 82 4.73 10.60 1.07
N ASN A 83 4.97 11.27 -0.06
CA ASN A 83 6.27 11.28 -0.73
C ASN A 83 7.11 12.47 -0.20
N LEU A 84 7.62 12.32 1.02
CA LEU A 84 8.38 13.39 1.71
C LEU A 84 9.90 13.19 1.66
N VAL A 85 10.36 12.10 1.08
CA VAL A 85 11.79 11.77 1.01
C VAL A 85 12.43 12.57 -0.12
N GLN A 86 13.60 13.17 0.14
CA GLN A 86 14.41 13.78 -0.90
C GLN A 86 14.95 12.73 -1.87
N GLY A 87 14.98 13.06 -3.15
CA GLY A 87 15.43 12.22 -4.23
C GLY A 87 16.03 13.02 -5.38
N THR A 88 16.19 12.36 -6.52
CA THR A 88 16.87 12.95 -7.71
C THR A 88 15.92 13.51 -8.75
N SER A 89 14.61 13.53 -8.51
CA SER A 89 13.66 14.17 -9.42
C SER A 89 13.90 15.68 -9.53
N GLN A 90 13.42 16.30 -10.60
CA GLN A 90 13.59 17.75 -10.85
C GLN A 90 13.04 18.63 -9.73
N ASP A 91 12.06 18.16 -8.99
CA ASP A 91 11.46 18.85 -7.84
C ASP A 91 12.09 18.44 -6.49
N GLY A 92 13.20 17.70 -6.51
CA GLY A 92 13.93 17.26 -5.33
C GLY A 92 13.24 16.12 -4.55
N ARG A 93 12.20 15.50 -5.11
CA ARG A 93 11.50 14.36 -4.49
C ARG A 93 12.08 13.04 -4.95
N GLN A 94 11.73 11.99 -4.24
CA GLN A 94 12.12 10.63 -4.60
C GLN A 94 11.44 10.21 -5.90
N THR A 95 12.22 9.68 -6.84
CA THR A 95 11.68 9.07 -8.05
C THR A 95 11.06 7.71 -7.75
N LEU A 96 10.22 7.23 -8.67
CA LEU A 96 9.61 5.91 -8.56
C LEU A 96 10.66 4.78 -8.48
N GLN A 97 11.78 4.92 -9.20
CA GLN A 97 12.88 3.95 -9.18
C GLN A 97 13.62 3.96 -7.84
N GLU A 98 13.92 5.13 -7.28
CA GLU A 98 14.56 5.26 -5.96
C GLU A 98 13.67 4.68 -4.87
N PHE A 99 12.36 4.98 -4.92
CA PHE A 99 11.38 4.40 -4.00
C PHE A 99 11.36 2.87 -4.09
N ALA A 100 11.29 2.31 -5.31
CA ALA A 100 11.31 0.86 -5.51
C ALA A 100 12.56 0.22 -4.91
N THR A 101 13.73 0.84 -5.11
CA THR A 101 15.00 0.34 -4.59
C THR A 101 15.02 0.37 -3.05
N ALA A 102 14.59 1.48 -2.46
CA ALA A 102 14.51 1.62 -1.01
C ALA A 102 13.48 0.64 -0.41
N HIS A 103 12.32 0.52 -1.04
CA HIS A 103 11.26 -0.38 -0.60
C HIS A 103 11.71 -1.86 -0.64
N ARG A 104 12.39 -2.27 -1.72
CA ARG A 104 12.96 -3.61 -1.82
C ARG A 104 13.95 -3.90 -0.69
N ARG A 105 14.84 -2.96 -0.38
CA ARG A 105 15.80 -3.09 0.72
C ARG A 105 15.09 -3.29 2.06
N ILE A 106 14.08 -2.45 2.35
CA ILE A 106 13.32 -2.53 3.61
C ILE A 106 12.62 -3.87 3.75
N ILE A 107 11.98 -4.36 2.68
CA ILE A 107 11.35 -5.68 2.68
C ILE A 107 12.40 -6.76 2.97
N THR A 108 13.54 -6.74 2.29
CA THR A 108 14.62 -7.72 2.54
C THR A 108 15.02 -7.70 4.00
N GLU A 109 15.34 -6.54 4.57
CA GLU A 109 15.73 -6.40 5.97
C GLU A 109 14.63 -6.87 6.95
N LEU A 110 13.35 -6.62 6.61
CA LEU A 110 12.20 -7.04 7.43
C LEU A 110 12.08 -8.57 7.49
N TYR A 111 12.25 -9.24 6.35
CA TYR A 111 12.16 -10.69 6.26
C TYR A 111 13.40 -11.36 6.86
N ASP A 112 14.59 -10.80 6.66
CA ASP A 112 15.83 -11.27 7.31
C ASP A 112 15.73 -11.25 8.84
N LYS A 113 15.13 -10.19 9.41
CA LYS A 113 14.87 -10.13 10.86
C LYS A 113 13.91 -11.22 11.35
N LYS A 114 13.07 -11.75 10.48
CA LYS A 114 12.17 -12.87 10.77
C LYS A 114 12.78 -14.22 10.42
N HIS A 115 14.06 -14.26 10.02
CA HIS A 115 14.74 -15.45 9.50
C HIS A 115 14.02 -16.11 8.33
N GLN A 116 13.34 -15.31 7.50
CA GLN A 116 12.61 -15.76 6.32
C GLN A 116 13.38 -15.37 5.06
N VAL A 117 13.80 -16.37 4.29
CA VAL A 117 14.46 -16.14 3.01
C VAL A 117 13.43 -15.76 1.96
N ILE A 118 13.69 -14.67 1.24
CA ILE A 118 12.83 -14.22 0.13
C ILE A 118 13.52 -14.49 -1.21
N ALA A 119 12.70 -14.90 -2.19
CA ALA A 119 13.13 -15.02 -3.58
C ALA A 119 12.43 -13.97 -4.43
N TRP A 120 13.16 -12.94 -4.85
CA TRP A 120 12.66 -11.89 -5.74
C TRP A 120 12.40 -12.44 -7.14
N GLN A 121 11.23 -12.16 -7.69
CA GLN A 121 10.78 -12.63 -9.01
C GLN A 121 10.66 -11.49 -10.01
N GLU A 122 10.12 -10.34 -9.56
CA GLU A 122 9.80 -9.23 -10.45
C GLU A 122 10.23 -7.87 -9.86
N ASN A 123 10.68 -7.00 -10.74
CA ASN A 123 10.85 -5.56 -10.53
C ASN A 123 10.63 -4.89 -11.89
N GLN A 124 9.38 -4.56 -12.19
CA GLN A 124 9.00 -4.08 -13.53
C GLN A 124 8.14 -2.82 -13.47
N ASP A 125 8.19 -2.06 -14.56
CA ASP A 125 7.29 -0.94 -14.76
C ASP A 125 5.88 -1.44 -15.08
N THR A 126 4.89 -0.73 -14.54
CA THR A 126 3.48 -1.03 -14.73
C THR A 126 2.66 0.28 -14.59
N THR A 127 1.35 0.16 -14.49
CA THR A 127 0.46 1.25 -14.14
C THR A 127 -0.44 0.86 -12.96
N LEU A 128 -0.82 1.86 -12.15
CA LEU A 128 -1.85 1.74 -11.13
C LEU A 128 -2.86 2.85 -11.35
N ALA A 129 -4.09 2.49 -11.73
CA ALA A 129 -5.14 3.44 -12.11
C ALA A 129 -4.69 4.48 -13.16
N GLY A 130 -3.95 4.03 -14.17
CA GLY A 130 -3.43 4.90 -15.24
C GLY A 130 -2.17 5.69 -14.91
N HIS A 131 -1.72 5.70 -13.65
CA HIS A 131 -0.48 6.37 -13.24
C HIS A 131 0.73 5.41 -13.38
N PRO A 132 1.92 5.92 -13.78
CA PRO A 132 3.15 5.14 -13.77
C PRO A 132 3.37 4.49 -12.41
N ALA A 133 3.70 3.21 -12.40
CA ALA A 133 3.86 2.43 -11.19
C ALA A 133 5.01 1.43 -11.31
N LYS A 134 5.51 0.95 -10.18
CA LYS A 134 6.42 -0.20 -10.09
C LYS A 134 5.67 -1.38 -9.48
N ARG A 135 5.97 -2.56 -9.99
CA ARG A 135 5.51 -3.85 -9.47
C ARG A 135 6.70 -4.65 -9.00
N LEU A 136 6.73 -4.97 -7.71
CA LEU A 136 7.71 -5.87 -7.09
C LEU A 136 7.00 -7.15 -6.69
N ALA A 137 7.56 -8.31 -7.01
CA ALA A 137 7.02 -9.58 -6.57
C ALA A 137 8.12 -10.49 -6.02
N PHE A 138 7.80 -11.22 -4.97
CA PHE A 138 8.70 -12.19 -4.33
C PHE A 138 7.91 -13.31 -3.67
N THR A 139 8.59 -14.41 -3.41
CA THR A 139 8.08 -15.52 -2.60
C THR A 139 8.89 -15.67 -1.33
N TYR A 140 8.27 -16.23 -0.30
CA TYR A 140 8.89 -16.58 0.98
C TYR A 140 8.13 -17.74 1.63
N GLN A 141 8.71 -18.34 2.64
CA GLN A 141 8.01 -19.31 3.50
C GLN A 141 7.51 -18.61 4.76
N ASN A 142 6.23 -18.80 5.09
CA ASN A 142 5.67 -18.33 6.34
C ASN A 142 6.05 -19.27 7.50
N ASP A 143 5.67 -18.90 8.73
CA ASP A 143 5.99 -19.65 9.95
C ASP A 143 5.40 -21.07 9.98
N ARG A 144 4.47 -21.38 9.07
CA ARG A 144 3.88 -22.71 8.87
C ARG A 144 4.57 -23.50 7.76
N GLY A 145 5.67 -23.01 7.20
CA GLY A 145 6.38 -23.62 6.06
C GLY A 145 5.64 -23.52 4.72
N GLN A 146 4.56 -22.75 4.65
CA GLN A 146 3.82 -22.55 3.41
C GLN A 146 4.49 -21.48 2.55
N THR A 147 4.69 -21.78 1.27
CA THR A 147 5.20 -20.80 0.31
C THR A 147 4.12 -19.76 0.02
N MET A 148 4.43 -18.52 0.31
CA MET A 148 3.60 -17.35 0.04
C MET A 148 4.17 -16.57 -1.14
N GLN A 149 3.30 -15.97 -1.94
CA GLN A 149 3.65 -14.94 -2.91
C GLN A 149 3.15 -13.59 -2.40
N GLU A 150 4.02 -12.60 -2.50
CA GLU A 150 3.69 -11.22 -2.18
C GLU A 150 4.04 -10.31 -3.35
N ILE A 151 3.10 -9.40 -3.66
CA ILE A 151 3.19 -8.46 -4.77
C ILE A 151 2.93 -7.07 -4.21
N HIS A 152 3.82 -6.14 -4.49
CA HIS A 152 3.69 -4.74 -4.18
C HIS A 152 3.60 -3.93 -5.47
N ILE A 153 2.55 -3.14 -5.61
CA ILE A 153 2.37 -2.20 -6.72
C ILE A 153 2.26 -0.82 -6.10
N PHE A 154 3.03 0.14 -6.58
CA PHE A 154 2.96 1.50 -6.06
C PHE A 154 3.23 2.53 -7.16
N SER A 155 2.49 3.62 -7.08
CA SER A 155 2.67 4.83 -7.88
C SER A 155 3.08 5.99 -6.98
N LEU A 156 3.87 6.90 -7.53
CA LEU A 156 4.29 8.12 -6.84
C LEU A 156 3.84 9.34 -7.64
N GLY A 157 3.19 10.26 -6.95
CA GLY A 157 3.11 11.65 -7.33
C GLY A 157 4.13 12.48 -6.56
N ARG A 158 4.08 13.79 -6.76
CA ARG A 158 5.00 14.72 -6.11
C ARG A 158 4.95 14.66 -4.59
N ASN A 159 3.76 14.68 -4.01
CA ASN A 159 3.57 14.77 -2.55
C ASN A 159 3.02 13.49 -1.93
N GLU A 160 2.31 12.70 -2.70
CA GLU A 160 1.62 11.50 -2.22
C GLU A 160 1.87 10.33 -3.16
N GLY A 161 1.78 9.12 -2.63
CA GLY A 161 1.78 7.88 -3.40
C GLY A 161 0.60 7.01 -3.04
N ARG A 162 0.39 6.00 -3.85
CA ARG A 162 -0.61 4.93 -3.64
C ARG A 162 0.08 3.60 -3.72
N GLY A 163 -0.29 2.71 -2.82
CA GLY A 163 0.27 1.37 -2.76
C GLY A 163 -0.80 0.29 -2.65
N VAL A 164 -0.55 -0.80 -3.32
CA VAL A 164 -1.30 -2.04 -3.20
C VAL A 164 -0.33 -3.14 -2.82
N ARG A 165 -0.68 -3.93 -1.82
CA ARG A 165 0.02 -5.15 -1.45
C ARG A 165 -0.92 -6.33 -1.56
N ILE A 166 -0.54 -7.32 -2.31
CA ILE A 166 -1.26 -8.58 -2.48
C ILE A 166 -0.42 -9.67 -1.83
N LYS A 167 -1.01 -10.42 -0.93
CA LYS A 167 -0.40 -11.57 -0.28
C LYS A 167 -1.30 -12.78 -0.48
N VAL A 168 -0.75 -13.89 -0.95
CA VAL A 168 -1.52 -15.09 -1.28
C VAL A 168 -0.63 -16.33 -1.16
N PRO A 169 -1.16 -17.49 -0.76
CA PRO A 169 -0.45 -18.76 -0.92
C PRO A 169 -0.04 -18.96 -2.39
N ALA A 170 1.22 -19.31 -2.64
CA ALA A 170 1.75 -19.42 -4.01
C ALA A 170 0.94 -20.40 -4.87
N ALA A 171 0.46 -21.50 -4.27
CA ALA A 171 -0.40 -22.46 -4.97
C ALA A 171 -1.76 -21.89 -5.41
N ALA A 172 -2.28 -20.88 -4.70
CA ALA A 172 -3.56 -20.23 -5.01
C ALA A 172 -3.40 -19.02 -5.94
N HIS A 173 -2.18 -18.55 -6.19
CA HIS A 173 -1.91 -17.30 -6.91
C HIS A 173 -2.62 -17.23 -8.27
N LYS A 174 -2.50 -18.28 -9.10
CA LYS A 174 -3.09 -18.29 -10.43
C LYS A 174 -4.63 -18.17 -10.42
N ALA A 175 -5.28 -18.81 -9.46
CA ALA A 175 -6.74 -18.75 -9.31
C ALA A 175 -7.20 -17.42 -8.69
N PHE A 176 -6.35 -16.81 -7.87
CA PHE A 176 -6.68 -15.60 -7.12
C PHE A 176 -6.51 -14.31 -7.93
N MET A 177 -5.51 -14.23 -8.81
CA MET A 177 -5.21 -13.00 -9.55
C MET A 177 -6.37 -12.45 -10.40
N PRO A 178 -7.19 -13.24 -11.12
CA PRO A 178 -8.26 -12.67 -11.93
C PRO A 178 -9.27 -11.82 -11.15
N VAL A 179 -9.67 -12.24 -9.95
CA VAL A 179 -10.57 -11.44 -9.12
C VAL A 179 -9.85 -10.23 -8.52
N THR A 180 -8.58 -10.37 -8.17
CA THR A 180 -7.76 -9.25 -7.69
C THR A 180 -7.58 -8.19 -8.77
N ASP A 181 -7.34 -8.59 -10.03
CA ASP A 181 -7.22 -7.68 -11.17
C ASP A 181 -8.54 -6.92 -11.42
N GLN A 182 -9.70 -7.57 -11.21
CA GLN A 182 -10.98 -6.89 -11.25
C GLN A 182 -11.09 -5.83 -10.12
N VAL A 183 -10.70 -6.17 -8.90
CA VAL A 183 -10.66 -5.21 -7.77
C VAL A 183 -9.75 -4.03 -8.11
N LEU A 184 -8.54 -4.29 -8.59
CA LEU A 184 -7.59 -3.24 -8.97
C LEU A 184 -8.08 -2.40 -10.16
N GLY A 185 -8.84 -2.99 -11.08
CA GLY A 185 -9.48 -2.29 -12.18
C GLY A 185 -10.54 -1.27 -11.73
N THR A 186 -11.05 -1.40 -10.51
CA THR A 186 -11.98 -0.42 -9.91
C THR A 186 -11.28 0.62 -9.04
N PHE A 187 -9.96 0.51 -8.85
CA PHE A 187 -9.21 1.42 -8.01
C PHE A 187 -9.19 2.82 -8.61
N ASP A 188 -9.77 3.76 -7.89
CA ASP A 188 -9.72 5.19 -8.18
C ASP A 188 -8.69 5.82 -7.23
N PRO A 189 -7.60 6.41 -7.71
CA PRO A 189 -6.57 7.03 -6.87
C PRO A 189 -7.08 8.25 -6.12
N GLY A 190 -8.26 8.75 -6.46
CA GLY A 190 -8.89 9.91 -5.84
C GLY A 190 -8.25 11.21 -6.32
N ARG A 191 -7.96 12.11 -5.35
CA ARG A 191 -7.34 13.40 -5.67
C ARG A 191 -6.00 13.26 -6.38
N ASP A 192 -5.64 14.27 -7.15
CA ASP A 192 -4.34 14.34 -7.81
C ASP A 192 -3.20 14.19 -6.78
N GLN A 193 -2.39 13.15 -6.97
CA GLN A 193 -1.21 12.86 -6.12
C GLN A 193 -0.14 13.97 -6.19
N ASN A 194 -0.21 14.84 -7.22
CA ASN A 194 0.66 15.99 -7.38
C ASN A 194 0.09 17.26 -6.74
N ALA A 195 -1.19 17.27 -6.34
CA ALA A 195 -1.79 18.42 -5.66
C ALA A 195 -1.04 18.70 -4.34
N VAL A 196 -0.98 19.97 -3.99
CA VAL A 196 -0.45 20.37 -2.68
C VAL A 196 -1.39 19.79 -1.63
N SER A 197 -0.86 18.91 -0.79
CA SER A 197 -1.64 18.33 0.30
C SER A 197 -2.18 19.45 1.18
N PRO A 198 -3.48 19.46 1.48
CA PRO A 198 -4.03 20.39 2.46
C PRO A 198 -3.68 20.01 3.91
N PHE A 199 -2.63 19.20 4.10
CA PHE A 199 -2.17 18.85 5.43
C PHE A 199 -1.67 20.11 6.14
N VAL A 200 -2.56 20.74 6.85
CA VAL A 200 -2.24 21.75 7.86
C VAL A 200 -1.79 20.96 9.09
N PRO A 201 -0.52 21.07 9.52
CA PRO A 201 -0.12 20.51 10.81
C PRO A 201 -1.05 21.12 11.87
N LYS A 202 -1.66 20.29 12.71
CA LYS A 202 -2.33 20.81 13.90
C LYS A 202 -1.29 21.60 14.66
N GLU A 203 -1.46 22.93 14.75
CA GLU A 203 -0.71 23.74 15.70
C GLU A 203 -0.80 23.06 17.07
N LYS A 204 0.34 22.80 17.68
CA LYS A 204 0.37 22.41 19.08
C LYS A 204 -0.30 23.54 19.83
N SER A 205 -1.49 23.30 20.31
CA SER A 205 -2.11 24.16 21.31
C SER A 205 -1.24 24.05 22.55
N ASP A 206 -0.35 25.02 22.71
CA ASP A 206 0.34 25.25 23.97
C ASP A 206 -0.73 25.62 25.02
N ARG A 207 -1.03 24.66 25.88
CA ARG A 207 -1.71 24.88 27.16
C ARG A 207 -0.87 24.27 28.27
#